data_3a431549262aa82a0dd4140013bc5a81
#
_entry.id   3a431549262aa82a0dd4140013bc5a81
#
_cell.length_a   1.000
_cell.length_b   1.000
_cell.length_c   1.000
_cell.angle_alpha   90.00
_cell.angle_beta   90.00
_cell.angle_gamma   90.00
#
_symmetry.space_group_name_H-M   'P 1'
#
loop_
_entity.id
_entity.type
_entity.pdbx_description
1 polymer ?
#
loop_
_entity_poly.entity_id
_entity_poly.type
_entity_poly.pdbx_seq_one_letter_code
_entity_poly.pdbx_strand_id
1 'polypeptide(L)'
;MQKPEIPIDEDARIAELRSLLLLDSSHEERFDRITRVAKQLFNVPIALVSLIDSDRQWFKSCIGLDVSETGRDISFCGHAILGDDVFIVENALKDYRFSDNPLVLGGPEIRFYAGSPIEMPSGHKLGTLCIISPEAREFSSDQKTLLQDLAEIVISELVSQQAAVQDALTGILNRRGFE
;
A
#
# COMPACT_ATOMS: atom_id res chain seq x y z
N MET A 1 0.88 -13.87 -16.97
CA MET A 1 0.95 -12.83 -15.94
C MET A 1 1.23 -11.48 -16.61
N GLN A 2 0.57 -10.44 -16.15
CA GLN A 2 0.81 -9.09 -16.63
C GLN A 2 1.55 -8.31 -15.53
N LYS A 3 2.71 -7.78 -15.86
CA LYS A 3 3.45 -6.90 -14.94
C LYS A 3 2.73 -5.54 -14.85
N PRO A 4 2.73 -4.89 -13.67
CA PRO A 4 2.17 -3.54 -13.56
C PRO A 4 2.97 -2.56 -14.41
N GLU A 5 2.26 -1.64 -15.05
CA GLU A 5 2.90 -0.54 -15.77
C GLU A 5 3.53 0.44 -14.77
N ILE A 6 4.49 1.23 -15.25
CA ILE A 6 5.13 2.26 -14.44
C ILE A 6 4.33 3.57 -14.63
N PRO A 7 3.90 4.24 -13.54
CA PRO A 7 3.19 5.51 -13.65
C PRO A 7 4.02 6.59 -14.37
N ILE A 8 3.33 7.52 -15.01
CA ILE A 8 3.98 8.63 -15.73
C ILE A 8 4.79 9.50 -14.77
N ASP A 9 4.31 9.66 -13.52
CA ASP A 9 4.93 10.48 -12.47
C ASP A 9 5.92 9.70 -11.59
N GLU A 10 6.41 8.56 -12.06
CA GLU A 10 7.20 7.61 -11.25
C GLU A 10 8.38 8.27 -10.51
N ASP A 11 9.17 9.08 -11.20
CA ASP A 11 10.36 9.68 -10.59
C ASP A 11 9.98 10.62 -9.42
N ALA A 12 8.97 11.46 -9.62
CA ALA A 12 8.47 12.34 -8.58
C ALA A 12 7.79 11.56 -7.45
N ARG A 13 7.04 10.52 -7.80
CA ARG A 13 6.38 9.62 -6.84
C ARG A 13 7.40 8.94 -5.92
N ILE A 14 8.45 8.37 -6.50
CA ILE A 14 9.54 7.70 -5.75
C ILE A 14 10.28 8.71 -4.86
N ALA A 15 10.54 9.92 -5.37
CA ALA A 15 11.20 10.97 -4.59
C ALA A 15 10.37 11.33 -3.35
N GLU A 16 9.06 11.49 -3.49
CA GLU A 16 8.17 11.76 -2.37
C GLU A 16 8.14 10.59 -1.38
N LEU A 17 8.01 9.37 -1.88
CA LEU A 17 8.00 8.16 -1.03
C LEU A 17 9.28 8.09 -0.18
N ARG A 18 10.43 8.25 -0.80
CA ARG A 18 11.72 8.17 -0.10
C ARG A 18 11.92 9.30 0.89
N SER A 19 11.36 10.47 0.61
CA SER A 19 11.46 11.63 1.51
C SER A 19 10.75 11.41 2.86
N LEU A 20 9.82 10.46 2.94
CA LEU A 20 9.11 10.14 4.18
C LEU A 20 9.94 9.37 5.19
N LEU A 21 11.07 8.77 4.78
CA LEU A 21 11.96 7.97 5.61
C LEU A 21 11.26 6.79 6.28
N LEU A 22 10.26 6.21 5.61
CA LEU A 22 9.50 5.06 6.12
C LEU A 22 9.98 3.72 5.58
N LEU A 23 10.55 3.70 4.37
CA LEU A 23 11.06 2.45 3.79
C LEU A 23 12.16 1.88 4.69
N ASP A 24 12.07 0.57 4.96
CA ASP A 24 12.99 -0.17 5.83
C ASP A 24 12.98 0.29 7.29
N SER A 25 11.97 1.05 7.70
CA SER A 25 11.78 1.46 9.10
C SER A 25 11.07 0.36 9.90
N SER A 26 11.11 0.48 11.23
CA SER A 26 10.47 -0.47 12.13
C SER A 26 8.93 -0.35 12.09
N HIS A 27 8.25 -1.41 12.55
CA HIS A 27 6.80 -1.40 12.70
C HIS A 27 6.36 -0.31 13.68
N GLU A 28 5.18 0.28 13.38
CA GLU A 28 4.60 1.34 14.22
C GLU A 28 3.12 1.05 14.45
N GLU A 29 2.69 1.21 15.70
CA GLU A 29 1.30 0.93 16.09
C GLU A 29 0.29 1.79 15.32
N ARG A 30 0.63 3.01 14.96
CA ARG A 30 -0.28 3.89 14.18
C ARG A 30 -0.67 3.31 12.83
N PHE A 31 0.17 2.46 12.23
CA PHE A 31 -0.15 1.73 10.99
C PHE A 31 -0.69 0.33 11.29
N ASP A 32 -0.12 -0.36 12.26
CA ASP A 32 -0.52 -1.72 12.62
C ASP A 32 -1.97 -1.76 13.14
N ARG A 33 -2.40 -0.70 13.81
CA ARG A 33 -3.79 -0.54 14.24
C ARG A 33 -4.74 -0.55 13.06
N ILE A 34 -4.38 0.11 11.96
CA ILE A 34 -5.22 0.20 10.77
C ILE A 34 -5.35 -1.16 10.09
N THR A 35 -4.25 -1.88 9.91
CA THR A 35 -4.29 -3.23 9.31
C THR A 35 -5.05 -4.21 10.20
N ARG A 36 -4.92 -4.10 11.51
CA ARG A 36 -5.66 -4.93 12.47
C ARG A 36 -7.17 -4.70 12.36
N VAL A 37 -7.59 -3.44 12.26
CA VAL A 37 -9.00 -3.10 12.07
C VAL A 37 -9.50 -3.61 10.70
N ALA A 38 -8.74 -3.39 9.64
CA ALA A 38 -9.10 -3.85 8.29
C ALA A 38 -9.29 -5.37 8.24
N LYS A 39 -8.36 -6.12 8.84
CA LYS A 39 -8.45 -7.57 8.91
C LYS A 39 -9.75 -8.04 9.56
N GLN A 40 -10.11 -7.44 10.68
CA GLN A 40 -11.33 -7.81 11.41
C GLN A 40 -12.59 -7.35 10.70
N LEU A 41 -12.60 -6.11 10.20
CA LEU A 41 -13.76 -5.52 9.55
C LEU A 41 -14.18 -6.30 8.31
N PHE A 42 -13.21 -6.72 7.50
CA PHE A 42 -13.48 -7.45 6.25
C PHE A 42 -13.40 -8.96 6.40
N ASN A 43 -13.05 -9.46 7.58
CA ASN A 43 -12.92 -10.89 7.85
C ASN A 43 -12.01 -11.58 6.82
N VAL A 44 -10.80 -11.06 6.67
CA VAL A 44 -9.76 -11.58 5.78
C VAL A 44 -8.54 -12.00 6.59
N PRO A 45 -7.72 -12.96 6.12
CA PRO A 45 -6.53 -13.35 6.84
C PRO A 45 -5.35 -12.38 6.68
N ILE A 46 -5.36 -11.55 5.63
CA ILE A 46 -4.23 -10.69 5.28
C ILE A 46 -4.69 -9.25 5.09
N ALA A 47 -3.98 -8.32 5.74
CA ALA A 47 -4.15 -6.88 5.54
C ALA A 47 -2.79 -6.21 5.57
N LEU A 48 -2.56 -5.28 4.64
CA LEU A 48 -1.25 -4.66 4.43
C LEU A 48 -1.38 -3.16 4.21
N VAL A 49 -0.44 -2.40 4.76
CA VAL A 49 -0.07 -1.08 4.23
C VAL A 49 1.18 -1.30 3.39
N SER A 50 1.02 -1.24 2.08
CA SER A 50 2.06 -1.54 1.11
C SER A 50 2.55 -0.26 0.46
N LEU A 51 3.86 -0.05 0.46
CA LEU A 51 4.51 1.09 -0.20
C LEU A 51 5.25 0.57 -1.43
N ILE A 52 5.02 1.20 -2.59
CA ILE A 52 5.57 0.74 -3.86
C ILE A 52 6.85 1.50 -4.18
N ASP A 53 7.98 0.84 -3.98
CA ASP A 53 9.30 1.34 -4.33
C ASP A 53 9.62 1.04 -5.82
N SER A 54 10.81 1.36 -6.28
CA SER A 54 11.19 1.24 -7.69
C SER A 54 11.13 -0.20 -8.22
N ASP A 55 11.47 -1.19 -7.40
CA ASP A 55 11.54 -2.60 -7.79
C ASP A 55 10.89 -3.57 -6.80
N ARG A 56 10.27 -3.05 -5.75
CA ARG A 56 9.65 -3.85 -4.69
C ARG A 56 8.39 -3.19 -4.16
N GLN A 57 7.51 -3.98 -3.58
CA GLN A 57 6.52 -3.48 -2.63
C GLN A 57 7.00 -3.83 -1.22
N TRP A 58 7.09 -2.83 -0.38
CA TRP A 58 7.54 -2.95 1.00
C TRP A 58 6.38 -2.71 1.96
N PHE A 59 6.26 -3.54 2.99
CA PHE A 59 5.11 -3.48 3.89
C PHE A 59 5.44 -2.67 5.13
N LYS A 60 4.88 -1.48 5.26
CA LYS A 60 4.95 -0.68 6.49
C LYS A 60 4.16 -1.35 7.60
N SER A 61 3.06 -2.01 7.27
CA SER A 61 2.27 -2.83 8.19
C SER A 61 1.83 -4.09 7.46
N CYS A 62 1.90 -5.22 8.15
CA CYS A 62 1.63 -6.51 7.54
C CYS A 62 1.05 -7.47 8.58
N ILE A 63 -0.15 -7.97 8.31
CA ILE A 63 -0.78 -9.04 9.10
C ILE A 63 -1.07 -10.20 8.14
N GLY A 64 -0.68 -11.40 8.55
CA GLY A 64 -1.01 -12.63 7.83
C GLY A 64 0.03 -13.09 6.83
N LEU A 65 1.14 -12.37 6.66
CA LEU A 65 2.29 -12.80 5.87
C LEU A 65 3.56 -12.72 6.70
N ASP A 66 4.51 -13.61 6.42
CA ASP A 66 5.79 -13.69 7.12
C ASP A 66 6.92 -12.98 6.36
N VAL A 67 6.59 -12.20 5.35
CA VAL A 67 7.58 -11.47 4.54
C VAL A 67 7.40 -9.97 4.74
N SER A 68 8.50 -9.22 4.62
CA SER A 68 8.48 -7.75 4.74
C SER A 68 8.35 -7.04 3.39
N GLU A 69 8.58 -7.74 2.30
CA GLU A 69 8.50 -7.19 0.95
C GLU A 69 8.34 -8.31 -0.09
N THR A 70 7.88 -7.94 -1.27
CA THR A 70 7.86 -8.79 -2.45
C THR A 70 8.28 -7.97 -3.67
N GLY A 71 8.57 -8.64 -4.79
CA GLY A 71 8.91 -7.95 -6.03
C GLY A 71 7.74 -7.11 -6.55
N ARG A 72 8.05 -5.97 -7.12
CA ARG A 72 7.03 -5.09 -7.71
C ARG A 72 6.36 -5.74 -8.92
N ASP A 73 7.10 -6.49 -9.73
CA ASP A 73 6.60 -7.14 -10.95
C ASP A 73 5.44 -8.10 -10.70
N ILE A 74 5.39 -8.70 -9.52
CA ILE A 74 4.32 -9.65 -9.15
C ILE A 74 3.27 -9.01 -8.25
N SER A 75 3.38 -7.71 -7.94
CA SER A 75 2.50 -7.04 -6.99
C SER A 75 1.15 -6.69 -7.60
N PHE A 76 0.09 -6.99 -6.87
CA PHE A 76 -1.25 -6.49 -7.17
C PHE A 76 -1.32 -4.98 -6.90
N CYS A 77 -0.62 -4.53 -5.87
CA CYS A 77 -0.58 -3.12 -5.47
C CYS A 77 0.05 -2.23 -6.56
N GLY A 78 1.01 -2.76 -7.32
CA GLY A 78 1.58 -2.04 -8.46
C GLY A 78 0.54 -1.72 -9.53
N HIS A 79 -0.44 -2.58 -9.71
CA HIS A 79 -1.59 -2.31 -10.59
C HIS A 79 -2.54 -1.30 -9.94
N ALA A 80 -2.78 -1.43 -8.64
CA ALA A 80 -3.73 -0.58 -7.91
C ALA A 80 -3.36 0.90 -7.96
N ILE A 81 -2.08 1.23 -7.88
CA ILE A 81 -1.62 2.63 -7.90
C ILE A 81 -1.77 3.32 -9.26
N LEU A 82 -2.14 2.57 -10.30
CA LEU A 82 -2.38 3.14 -11.64
C LEU A 82 -3.76 3.76 -11.77
N GLY A 83 -4.70 3.40 -10.90
CA GLY A 83 -6.08 3.90 -10.91
C GLY A 83 -6.39 4.82 -9.75
N ASP A 84 -7.57 5.44 -9.79
CA ASP A 84 -8.03 6.37 -8.73
C ASP A 84 -9.03 5.73 -7.77
N ASP A 85 -9.59 4.59 -8.14
CA ASP A 85 -10.60 3.87 -7.36
C ASP A 85 -9.97 2.65 -6.68
N VAL A 86 -10.74 2.01 -5.78
CA VAL A 86 -10.34 0.72 -5.19
C VAL A 86 -10.15 -0.30 -6.31
N PHE A 87 -8.99 -0.92 -6.33
CA PHE A 87 -8.66 -1.98 -7.28
C PHE A 87 -9.12 -3.31 -6.69
N ILE A 88 -10.05 -3.97 -7.38
CA ILE A 88 -10.69 -5.20 -6.88
C ILE A 88 -10.43 -6.34 -7.85
N VAL A 89 -9.96 -7.47 -7.30
CA VAL A 89 -9.87 -8.75 -7.99
C VAL A 89 -10.67 -9.75 -7.16
N GLU A 90 -11.85 -10.12 -7.64
CA GLU A 90 -12.74 -11.01 -6.89
C GLU A 90 -12.27 -12.46 -6.89
N ASN A 91 -11.68 -12.89 -8.00
CA ASN A 91 -11.06 -14.22 -8.13
C ASN A 91 -9.87 -14.14 -9.08
N ALA A 92 -8.68 -14.15 -8.52
CA ALA A 92 -7.43 -14.02 -9.27
C ALA A 92 -7.19 -15.17 -10.26
N LEU A 93 -7.72 -16.36 -10.00
CA LEU A 93 -7.63 -17.49 -10.94
C LEU A 93 -8.38 -17.24 -12.24
N LYS A 94 -9.41 -16.40 -12.21
CA LYS A 94 -10.23 -16.05 -13.37
C LYS A 94 -9.83 -14.73 -14.01
N ASP A 95 -8.78 -14.08 -13.50
CA ASP A 95 -8.29 -12.79 -14.01
C ASP A 95 -7.02 -13.07 -14.85
N TYR A 96 -7.07 -12.73 -16.14
CA TYR A 96 -5.98 -13.02 -17.06
C TYR A 96 -4.66 -12.34 -16.65
N ARG A 97 -4.74 -11.22 -15.89
CA ARG A 97 -3.57 -10.50 -15.42
C ARG A 97 -2.83 -11.24 -14.32
N PHE A 98 -3.53 -12.08 -13.56
CA PHE A 98 -3.02 -12.69 -12.33
C PHE A 98 -3.08 -14.22 -12.28
N SER A 99 -3.78 -14.87 -13.20
CA SER A 99 -4.04 -16.30 -13.11
C SER A 99 -2.79 -17.17 -13.00
N ASP A 100 -1.68 -16.74 -13.56
CA ASP A 100 -0.37 -17.43 -13.48
C ASP A 100 0.66 -16.67 -12.62
N ASN A 101 0.21 -15.74 -11.81
CA ASN A 101 1.07 -14.98 -10.89
C ASN A 101 1.60 -15.90 -9.78
N PRO A 102 2.90 -15.80 -9.40
CA PRO A 102 3.46 -16.61 -8.33
C PRO A 102 2.72 -16.54 -7.00
N LEU A 103 2.13 -15.40 -6.66
CA LEU A 103 1.35 -15.22 -5.44
C LEU A 103 -0.04 -15.88 -5.51
N VAL A 104 -0.47 -16.27 -6.69
CA VAL A 104 -1.72 -16.98 -6.94
C VAL A 104 -1.48 -18.48 -7.01
N LEU A 105 -0.44 -18.90 -7.72
CA LEU A 105 -0.08 -20.32 -7.90
C LEU A 105 0.60 -20.91 -6.66
N GLY A 106 1.37 -20.09 -5.94
CA GLY A 106 2.04 -20.45 -4.69
C GLY A 106 1.48 -19.63 -3.52
N GLY A 107 2.12 -19.74 -2.37
CA GLY A 107 1.71 -18.97 -1.19
C GLY A 107 1.77 -17.46 -1.42
N PRO A 108 0.79 -16.73 -0.93
CA PRO A 108 -0.34 -17.11 -0.07
C PRO A 108 -1.58 -17.62 -0.80
N GLU A 109 -1.49 -17.97 -2.08
CA GLU A 109 -2.59 -18.46 -2.91
C GLU A 109 -3.73 -17.44 -3.00
N ILE A 110 -3.40 -16.22 -3.45
CA ILE A 110 -4.35 -15.12 -3.55
C ILE A 110 -5.50 -15.49 -4.50
N ARG A 111 -6.74 -15.31 -4.02
CA ARG A 111 -7.94 -15.42 -4.83
C ARG A 111 -8.66 -14.08 -4.88
N PHE A 112 -8.82 -13.44 -3.72
CA PHE A 112 -9.43 -12.12 -3.58
C PHE A 112 -8.38 -11.09 -3.18
N TYR A 113 -8.44 -9.93 -3.83
CA TYR A 113 -7.65 -8.75 -3.50
C TYR A 113 -8.52 -7.50 -3.61
N ALA A 114 -8.43 -6.61 -2.64
CA ALA A 114 -8.95 -5.26 -2.76
C ALA A 114 -7.93 -4.29 -2.17
N GLY A 115 -7.54 -3.29 -2.95
CA GLY A 115 -6.55 -2.29 -2.55
C GLY A 115 -7.03 -0.88 -2.85
N SER A 116 -7.03 -0.02 -1.83
CA SER A 116 -7.32 1.39 -2.00
C SER A 116 -6.00 2.16 -2.16
N PRO A 117 -5.80 2.88 -3.27
CA PRO A 117 -4.59 3.66 -3.44
C PRO A 117 -4.41 4.71 -2.35
N ILE A 118 -3.17 4.90 -1.92
CA ILE A 118 -2.79 5.92 -0.95
C ILE A 118 -2.26 7.11 -1.76
N GLU A 119 -3.14 8.08 -2.01
CA GLU A 119 -2.82 9.27 -2.78
C GLU A 119 -2.50 10.43 -1.85
N MET A 120 -1.30 10.98 -1.98
CA MET A 120 -0.87 12.15 -1.21
C MET A 120 -1.54 13.43 -1.75
N PRO A 121 -1.56 14.53 -0.96
CA PRO A 121 -2.09 15.82 -1.46
C PRO A 121 -1.42 16.29 -2.75
N SER A 122 -0.19 15.88 -3.02
CA SER A 122 0.53 16.13 -4.27
C SER A 122 -0.07 15.44 -5.50
N GLY A 123 -0.92 14.42 -5.28
CA GLY A 123 -1.46 13.57 -6.33
C GLY A 123 -0.67 12.30 -6.58
N HIS A 124 0.48 12.12 -5.94
CA HIS A 124 1.29 10.91 -6.09
C HIS A 124 0.70 9.76 -5.27
N LYS A 125 0.58 8.59 -5.88
CA LYS A 125 0.11 7.37 -5.21
C LYS A 125 1.32 6.57 -4.76
N LEU A 126 1.50 6.47 -3.44
CA LEU A 126 2.71 5.87 -2.86
C LEU A 126 2.57 4.38 -2.61
N GLY A 127 1.35 3.89 -2.52
CA GLY A 127 1.07 2.50 -2.24
C GLY A 127 -0.41 2.26 -2.04
N THR A 128 -0.75 1.26 -1.24
CA THR A 128 -2.14 0.87 -0.98
C THR A 128 -2.36 0.45 0.47
N LEU A 129 -3.60 0.60 0.91
CA LEU A 129 -4.13 -0.22 1.99
C LEU A 129 -4.90 -1.36 1.32
N CYS A 130 -4.46 -2.59 1.52
CA CYS A 130 -5.08 -3.73 0.85
C CYS A 130 -5.43 -4.87 1.78
N ILE A 131 -6.43 -5.63 1.36
CA ILE A 131 -6.90 -6.85 2.02
C ILE A 131 -6.86 -8.00 1.01
N ILE A 132 -6.49 -9.18 1.49
CA ILE A 132 -6.24 -10.35 0.66
C ILE A 132 -6.85 -11.58 1.32
N SER A 133 -7.43 -12.45 0.50
CA SER A 133 -7.97 -13.73 0.97
C SER A 133 -7.62 -14.86 0.00
N PRO A 134 -7.34 -16.08 0.49
CA PRO A 134 -7.19 -17.27 -0.34
C PRO A 134 -8.54 -17.79 -0.84
N GLU A 135 -9.63 -17.15 -0.48
CA GLU A 135 -10.98 -17.46 -0.94
C GLU A 135 -11.52 -16.33 -1.80
N ALA A 136 -12.06 -16.66 -2.97
CA ALA A 136 -12.72 -15.71 -3.84
C ALA A 136 -13.95 -15.13 -3.15
N ARG A 137 -14.23 -13.84 -3.37
CA ARG A 137 -15.40 -13.17 -2.83
C ARG A 137 -15.80 -11.96 -3.68
N GLU A 138 -17.06 -11.55 -3.52
CA GLU A 138 -17.57 -10.30 -4.05
C GLU A 138 -17.22 -9.16 -3.05
N PHE A 139 -17.16 -7.94 -3.56
CA PHE A 139 -16.89 -6.76 -2.77
C PHE A 139 -17.91 -5.68 -3.09
N SER A 140 -18.71 -5.29 -2.10
CA SER A 140 -19.82 -4.35 -2.30
C SER A 140 -19.33 -2.89 -2.34
N SER A 141 -20.20 -2.00 -2.81
CA SER A 141 -19.95 -0.56 -2.79
C SER A 141 -19.72 -0.03 -1.38
N ASP A 142 -20.46 -0.54 -0.39
CA ASP A 142 -20.29 -0.15 1.01
C ASP A 142 -18.93 -0.59 1.55
N GLN A 143 -18.49 -1.79 1.18
CA GLN A 143 -17.17 -2.29 1.56
C GLN A 143 -16.04 -1.47 0.92
N LYS A 144 -16.21 -1.06 -0.36
CA LYS A 144 -15.27 -0.14 -1.03
C LYS A 144 -15.13 1.16 -0.25
N THR A 145 -16.25 1.76 0.15
CA THR A 145 -16.25 3.00 0.92
C THR A 145 -15.52 2.84 2.25
N LEU A 146 -15.78 1.74 2.97
CA LEU A 146 -15.09 1.45 4.23
C LEU A 146 -13.58 1.30 4.05
N LEU A 147 -13.14 0.62 2.99
CA LEU A 147 -11.72 0.48 2.70
C LEU A 147 -11.08 1.82 2.36
N GLN A 148 -11.77 2.66 1.59
CA GLN A 148 -11.32 4.02 1.28
C GLN A 148 -11.22 4.88 2.54
N ASP A 149 -12.18 4.77 3.45
CA ASP A 149 -12.15 5.52 4.72
C ASP A 149 -10.96 5.12 5.58
N LEU A 150 -10.64 3.84 5.65
CA LEU A 150 -9.43 3.37 6.35
C LEU A 150 -8.16 3.83 5.65
N ALA A 151 -8.14 3.86 4.31
CA ALA A 151 -7.00 4.37 3.55
C ALA A 151 -6.79 5.87 3.80
N GLU A 152 -7.85 6.65 4.00
CA GLU A 152 -7.73 8.07 4.37
C GLU A 152 -7.02 8.24 5.72
N ILE A 153 -7.20 7.31 6.65
CA ILE A 153 -6.47 7.34 7.92
C ILE A 153 -4.97 7.08 7.68
N VAL A 154 -4.65 6.14 6.81
CA VAL A 154 -3.25 5.91 6.41
C VAL A 154 -2.64 7.17 5.78
N ILE A 155 -3.37 7.81 4.88
CA ILE A 155 -2.93 9.05 4.23
C ILE A 155 -2.66 10.13 5.28
N SER A 156 -3.53 10.30 6.26
CA SER A 156 -3.34 11.26 7.36
C SER A 156 -2.05 10.99 8.13
N GLU A 157 -1.73 9.72 8.39
CA GLU A 157 -0.49 9.35 9.06
C GLU A 157 0.74 9.66 8.20
N LEU A 158 0.65 9.45 6.88
CA LEU A 158 1.74 9.78 5.97
C LEU A 158 1.94 11.29 5.86
N VAL A 159 0.86 12.08 5.82
CA VAL A 159 0.93 13.55 5.82
C VAL A 159 1.57 14.05 7.12
N SER A 160 1.21 13.47 8.26
CA SER A 160 1.85 13.78 9.55
C SER A 160 3.33 13.44 9.54
N GLN A 161 3.71 12.32 8.98
CA GLN A 161 5.11 11.90 8.83
C GLN A 161 5.88 12.90 7.96
N GLN A 162 5.30 13.31 6.85
CA GLN A 162 5.90 14.30 5.95
C GLN A 162 6.17 15.62 6.66
N ALA A 163 5.20 16.11 7.41
CA ALA A 163 5.33 17.34 8.20
C ALA A 163 6.40 17.19 9.28
N ALA A 164 6.45 16.07 9.98
CA ALA A 164 7.44 15.81 11.03
C ALA A 164 8.87 15.78 10.47
N VAL A 165 9.08 15.17 9.31
CA VAL A 165 10.38 15.13 8.64
C VAL A 165 10.81 16.53 8.20
N GLN A 166 9.90 17.30 7.62
CA GLN A 166 10.17 18.69 7.19
C GLN A 166 10.47 19.59 8.37
N ASP A 167 9.72 19.48 9.48
CA ASP A 167 9.94 20.28 10.69
C ASP A 167 11.30 19.96 11.31
N ALA A 168 11.68 18.70 11.38
CA ALA A 168 12.99 18.28 11.88
C ALA A 168 14.11 18.86 11.03
N LEU A 169 13.98 18.84 9.70
CA LEU A 169 14.96 19.41 8.78
C LEU A 169 15.04 20.93 8.92
N THR A 170 13.91 21.61 9.01
CA THR A 170 13.83 23.06 9.22
C THR A 170 14.46 23.47 10.55
N GLY A 171 14.20 22.72 11.61
CA GLY A 171 14.83 22.95 12.92
C GLY A 171 16.34 22.87 12.88
N ILE A 172 16.89 21.92 12.14
CA ILE A 172 18.36 21.78 11.95
C ILE A 172 18.91 22.98 11.18
N LEU A 173 18.25 23.41 10.11
CA LEU A 173 18.66 24.55 9.30
C LEU A 173 18.60 25.85 10.08
N ASN A 174 17.56 26.05 10.89
CA ASN A 174 17.42 27.25 11.75
C ASN A 174 18.53 27.33 12.79
N ARG A 175 18.91 26.22 13.40
CA ARG A 175 20.02 26.17 14.36
C ARG A 175 21.33 26.57 13.69
N ARG A 176 21.59 26.11 12.48
CA ARG A 176 22.79 26.50 11.71
C ARG A 176 22.78 27.97 11.32
N GLY A 177 21.62 28.53 11.06
CA GLY A 177 21.44 29.93 10.69
C GLY A 177 21.77 30.89 11.82
N PHE A 178 21.71 30.45 13.08
CA PHE A 178 22.01 31.28 14.26
C PHE A 178 23.46 31.12 14.76
N GLU A 179 24.20 30.20 14.23
CA GLU A 179 25.63 30.02 14.54
C GLU A 179 26.49 30.72 13.52
#